data_6904ead8038d427fa0af3c5190675d36
#
_entry.id   6904ead8038d427fa0af3c5190675d36
#
_cell.length_a   1.000
_cell.length_b   1.000
_cell.length_c   1.000
_cell.angle_alpha   90.00
_cell.angle_beta   90.00
_cell.angle_gamma   90.00
#
_symmetry.space_group_name_H-M   'P 1'
#
loop_
_entity.id
_entity.type
_entity.pdbx_description
1 polymer ?
#
loop_
_entity_poly.entity_id
_entity_poly.type
_entity_poly.pdbx_seq_one_letter_code
_entity_poly.pdbx_strand_id
1 'polypeptide(L)' 'MSVEHMPDERLVYFYENVRQQVEADRRNKQQFMANPTVRQYADRLQDEMVKRRLDHSPIEWPSQ' A
#
# COMPACT_ATOMS: atom_id res chain seq x y z
N MET A 1 9.54 11.46 -4.76
CA MET A 1 9.99 10.25 -5.47
C MET A 1 8.84 9.74 -6.35
N SER A 2 9.12 9.46 -7.59
CA SER A 2 8.08 9.02 -8.52
C SER A 2 8.00 7.48 -8.55
N VAL A 3 6.82 6.93 -8.29
CA VAL A 3 6.62 5.47 -8.34
C VAL A 3 6.80 4.93 -9.77
N GLU A 4 6.68 5.80 -10.78
CA GLU A 4 6.82 5.39 -12.17
C GLU A 4 8.23 4.91 -12.50
N HIS A 5 9.22 5.35 -11.74
CA HIS A 5 10.62 5.01 -11.96
C HIS A 5 11.11 3.88 -11.05
N MET A 6 10.25 3.35 -10.20
CA MET A 6 10.63 2.25 -9.32
C MET A 6 10.71 0.94 -10.09
N PRO A 7 11.75 0.11 -9.82
CA PRO A 7 11.76 -1.27 -10.33
C PRO A 7 10.58 -2.05 -9.76
N ASP A 8 10.14 -3.08 -10.49
CA ASP A 8 9.01 -3.91 -10.07
C ASP A 8 9.19 -4.47 -8.66
N GLU A 9 10.36 -4.99 -8.37
CA GLU A 9 10.64 -5.59 -7.06
C GLU A 9 10.50 -4.58 -5.93
N ARG A 10 10.99 -3.37 -6.14
CA ARG A 10 10.91 -2.33 -5.12
C ARG A 10 9.46 -1.85 -4.95
N LEU A 11 8.74 -1.74 -6.04
CA LEU A 11 7.34 -1.34 -6.02
C LEU A 11 6.53 -2.34 -5.20
N VAL A 12 6.68 -3.63 -5.46
CA VAL A 12 6.00 -4.70 -4.73
C VAL A 12 6.41 -4.66 -3.25
N TYR A 13 7.69 -4.47 -2.97
CA TYR A 13 8.19 -4.43 -1.61
C TYR A 13 7.53 -3.31 -0.80
N PHE A 14 7.47 -2.11 -1.34
CA PHE A 14 6.86 -0.98 -0.63
C PHE A 14 5.36 -1.17 -0.46
N TYR A 15 4.69 -1.70 -1.48
CA TYR A 15 3.27 -1.98 -1.40
C TYR A 15 2.98 -3.00 -0.28
N GLU A 16 3.72 -4.09 -0.25
CA GLU A 16 3.55 -5.11 0.78
C GLU A 16 3.85 -4.59 2.18
N ASN A 17 4.85 -3.71 2.31
CA ASN A 17 5.14 -3.07 3.58
C ASN A 17 3.95 -2.29 4.10
N VAL A 18 3.33 -1.47 3.24
CA VAL A 18 2.15 -0.69 3.63
C VAL A 18 1.02 -1.64 4.00
N ARG A 19 0.78 -2.66 3.20
CA ARG A 19 -0.29 -3.62 3.45
C ARG A 19 -0.13 -4.30 4.80
N GLN A 20 1.08 -4.75 5.12
CA GLN A 20 1.35 -5.42 6.39
C GLN A 20 1.19 -4.48 7.58
N GLN A 21 1.60 -3.23 7.43
CA GLN A 21 1.45 -2.25 8.51
C GLN A 21 0.00 -1.90 8.76
N VAL A 22 -0.80 -1.78 7.70
CA VAL A 22 -2.23 -1.54 7.83
C VAL A 22 -2.89 -2.72 8.53
N GLU A 23 -2.51 -3.94 8.16
CA GLU A 23 -3.05 -5.14 8.77
C GLU A 23 -2.68 -5.22 10.26
N ALA A 24 -1.44 -4.89 10.62
CA ALA A 24 -1.01 -4.85 12.02
C ALA A 24 -1.78 -3.81 12.81
N ASP A 25 -2.01 -2.63 12.22
CA ASP A 25 -2.83 -1.59 12.82
C ASP A 25 -4.24 -2.10 13.15
N ARG A 26 -4.87 -2.75 12.19
CA ARG A 26 -6.21 -3.30 12.38
C ARG A 26 -6.23 -4.35 13.48
N ARG A 27 -5.23 -5.21 13.50
CA ARG A 27 -5.13 -6.28 14.51
C ARG A 27 -4.99 -5.71 15.91
N ASN A 28 -4.27 -4.61 16.05
CA ASN A 28 -4.04 -3.95 17.33
C ASN A 28 -5.07 -2.87 17.64
N LYS A 29 -6.08 -2.72 16.81
CA LYS A 29 -7.13 -1.70 16.94
C LYS A 29 -6.57 -0.29 16.99
N GLN A 30 -5.49 -0.05 16.27
CA GLN A 30 -4.87 1.26 16.13
C GLN A 30 -5.23 1.85 14.77
N GLN A 31 -4.96 3.13 14.58
CA GLN A 31 -5.29 3.82 13.34
C GLN A 31 -4.14 4.67 12.83
N PHE A 32 -2.90 4.26 13.12
CA PHE A 32 -1.72 5.03 12.70
C PHE A 32 -1.59 5.09 11.19
N MET A 33 -1.98 4.02 10.51
CA MET A 33 -1.87 3.93 9.05
C MET A 33 -3.15 4.36 8.32
N ALA A 34 -4.18 4.79 9.06
CA ALA A 34 -5.46 5.15 8.48
C ALA A 34 -5.55 6.64 8.14
N ASN A 35 -4.42 7.27 7.80
CA ASN A 35 -4.43 8.69 7.42
C ASN A 35 -4.44 8.82 5.90
N PRO A 36 -4.97 9.97 5.39
CA PRO A 36 -5.09 10.17 3.94
C PRO A 36 -3.77 10.13 3.19
N THR A 37 -2.67 10.54 3.82
CA THR A 37 -1.36 10.55 3.17
C THR A 37 -0.90 9.12 2.86
N VAL A 38 -1.02 8.22 3.83
CA VAL A 38 -0.66 6.82 3.63
C VAL A 38 -1.55 6.19 2.56
N ARG A 39 -2.85 6.47 2.63
CA ARG A 39 -3.79 5.92 1.67
C ARG A 39 -3.50 6.38 0.25
N GLN A 40 -3.20 7.66 0.06
CA GLN A 40 -2.82 8.18 -1.25
C GLN A 40 -1.55 7.52 -1.77
N TYR A 41 -0.57 7.33 -0.91
CA TYR A 41 0.67 6.67 -1.28
C TYR A 41 0.41 5.22 -1.71
N ALA A 42 -0.39 4.50 -0.94
CA ALA A 42 -0.75 3.11 -1.28
C ALA A 42 -1.52 3.05 -2.59
N ASP A 43 -2.44 3.99 -2.83
CA ASP A 43 -3.19 4.04 -4.08
C ASP A 43 -2.27 4.24 -5.28
N ARG A 44 -1.26 5.09 -5.14
CA ARG A 44 -0.29 5.30 -6.22
C ARG A 44 0.52 4.05 -6.51
N LEU A 45 0.95 3.35 -5.46
CA LEU A 45 1.67 2.09 -5.60
C LEU A 45 0.78 1.06 -6.31
N GLN A 46 -0.46 0.95 -5.88
CA GLN A 46 -1.42 0.00 -6.46
C GLN A 46 -1.69 0.32 -7.92
N ASP A 47 -1.92 1.59 -8.25
CA ASP A 47 -2.17 1.99 -9.63
C ASP A 47 -1.02 1.61 -10.55
N GLU A 48 0.21 1.83 -10.09
CA GLU A 48 1.39 1.48 -10.88
C GLU A 48 1.51 -0.04 -11.04
N MET A 49 1.21 -0.80 -9.99
CA MET A 49 1.23 -2.26 -10.06
C MET A 49 0.18 -2.79 -11.04
N VAL A 50 -1.01 -2.21 -11.03
CA VAL A 50 -2.06 -2.57 -11.99
C VAL A 50 -1.60 -2.26 -13.42
N LYS A 51 -1.01 -1.09 -13.61
CA LYS A 51 -0.51 -0.66 -14.91
C LYS A 51 0.55 -1.62 -15.46
N ARG A 52 1.40 -2.15 -14.57
CA ARG A 52 2.45 -3.10 -14.93
C ARG A 52 1.98 -4.55 -14.91
N ARG A 53 0.72 -4.79 -14.57
CA ARG A 53 0.11 -6.12 -14.47
C ARG A 53 0.83 -7.00 -13.44
N LEU A 54 1.24 -6.39 -12.32
CA LEU A 54 1.85 -7.13 -11.22
C LEU A 54 0.77 -7.64 -10.29
N ASP A 55 0.90 -8.90 -9.87
CA ASP A 55 -0.03 -9.49 -8.92
C ASP A 55 0.16 -8.87 -7.55
N HIS A 56 -0.95 -8.58 -6.88
CA HIS A 56 -0.91 -8.02 -5.54
C HIS A 56 -2.20 -8.35 -4.79
N SER A 57 -2.10 -8.38 -3.47
CA SER A 57 -3.27 -8.56 -2.61
C SER A 57 -3.84 -7.19 -2.27
N PRO A 58 -5.17 -7.06 -2.18
CA PRO A 58 -5.76 -5.78 -1.82
C PRO A 58 -5.44 -5.40 -0.37
N ILE A 59 -5.37 -4.10 -0.11
CA ILE A 59 -5.21 -3.58 1.24
C ILE A 59 -6.60 -3.41 1.83
N GLU A 60 -6.82 -4.00 3.00
CA GLU A 60 -8.09 -3.87 3.71
C GLU A 60 -7.98 -2.71 4.69
N TRP A 61 -8.48 -1.55 4.28
CA TRP A 61 -8.45 -0.36 5.10
C TRP A 61 -9.44 -0.49 6.26
N PRO A 62 -9.07 0.01 7.45
CA PRO A 62 -10.02 -0.05 8.57
C PRO A 62 -11.28 0.75 8.27
N SER A 63 -12.42 0.19 8.64
CA SER A 63 -13.69 0.90 8.56
C SER A 63 -13.79 1.95 9.64
N GLN A 64 -14.33 3.07 9.29
CA GLN A 64 -14.61 4.12 10.26
C GLN A 64 -16.09 4.12 10.62
#